data_0079a2624049b51f6fbaa90b6684f890
#
_entry.id   0079a2624049b51f6fbaa90b6684f890
#
_cell.length_a   1.000
_cell.length_b   1.000
_cell.length_c   1.000
_cell.angle_alpha   90.00
_cell.angle_beta   90.00
_cell.angle_gamma   90.00
#
_symmetry.space_group_name_H-M   'P 1'
#
loop_
_entity.id
_entity.type
_entity.pdbx_description
1 polymer ?
#
loop_
_entity_poly.entity_id
_entity_poly.type
_entity_poly.pdbx_seq_one_letter_code
_entity_poly.pdbx_strand_id
1 'polypeptide(L)'
;MYKVRDLRMSFPDMINKPFFGPAPRIEVLKGLSFDLPKGAILGIVGGSGSGKSTLGRAMVRLLEPDAGTIYFDGMDISHVDEMQLRRHRHRFQMIFQDPMSSLNPRHKVGRLIASPLKLHDIAKPHKRTSEALEMVGLPHSFIARFPHELSGGQRQRVGIARAIALRPDFILADEIVSGLDVSSQAQVLNLLGNLVRELGLTLAFISHDLSVIRRLCTHVLVLNHGEIAEEGDTSALFDNPQTAYSRELLSAIPLPDPNQEWS
;
A
#
# COMPACT_ATOMS: atom_id res chain seq x y z
N MET A 1 -5.03 10.02 -11.86
CA MET A 1 -5.56 8.97 -10.97
C MET A 1 -5.91 9.55 -9.60
N TYR A 2 -4.94 9.85 -8.74
CA TYR A 2 -5.14 10.61 -7.51
C TYR A 2 -4.67 12.04 -7.66
N LYS A 3 -5.42 12.98 -7.05
CA LYS A 3 -4.99 14.35 -6.76
C LYS A 3 -5.28 14.62 -5.31
N VAL A 4 -4.24 14.88 -4.53
CA VAL A 4 -4.32 15.21 -3.12
C VAL A 4 -3.97 16.68 -2.95
N ARG A 5 -4.77 17.43 -2.17
CA ARG A 5 -4.57 18.87 -1.96
C ARG A 5 -4.78 19.22 -0.49
N ASP A 6 -3.79 19.86 0.09
CA ASP A 6 -3.73 20.35 1.49
C ASP A 6 -4.27 19.33 2.52
N LEU A 7 -3.91 18.05 2.34
CA LEU A 7 -4.42 16.95 3.16
C LEU A 7 -3.89 17.06 4.59
N ARG A 8 -4.80 17.19 5.56
CA ARG A 8 -4.48 17.30 6.98
C ARG A 8 -5.15 16.20 7.78
N MET A 9 -4.41 15.64 8.73
CA MET A 9 -4.93 14.63 9.65
C MET A 9 -4.28 14.78 11.01
N SER A 10 -5.09 14.69 12.06
CA SER A 10 -4.63 14.70 13.43
C SER A 10 -5.31 13.61 14.26
N PHE A 11 -4.66 13.18 15.32
CA PHE A 11 -5.17 12.18 16.25
C PHE A 11 -5.12 12.69 17.68
N PRO A 12 -6.01 12.20 18.56
CA PRO A 12 -5.95 12.54 19.99
C PRO A 12 -4.64 12.06 20.60
N ASP A 13 -3.92 12.95 21.29
CA ASP A 13 -2.77 12.61 22.10
C ASP A 13 -3.23 12.03 23.44
N MET A 14 -3.33 10.71 23.49
CA MET A 14 -3.77 10.00 24.68
C MET A 14 -2.71 9.97 25.79
N ILE A 15 -1.44 10.23 25.46
CA ILE A 15 -0.33 10.30 26.43
C ILE A 15 -0.43 11.57 27.26
N ASN A 16 -0.70 12.69 26.59
CA ASN A 16 -0.80 14.02 27.21
C ASN A 16 -2.25 14.42 27.52
N LYS A 17 -3.17 13.45 27.59
CA LYS A 17 -4.57 13.72 27.92
C LYS A 17 -4.69 14.26 29.33
N PRO A 18 -5.27 15.46 29.53
CA PRO A 18 -5.52 15.99 30.84
C PRO A 18 -6.56 15.16 31.60
N PHE A 19 -6.53 15.25 32.97
CA PHE A 19 -7.48 14.52 33.81
C PHE A 19 -8.93 14.94 33.52
N PHE A 20 -9.16 16.21 33.16
CA PHE A 20 -10.45 16.74 32.70
C PHE A 20 -10.28 17.41 31.34
N GLY A 21 -11.25 17.18 30.43
CA GLY A 21 -11.30 17.78 29.10
C GLY A 21 -10.84 16.84 27.97
N PRO A 22 -10.94 17.31 26.71
CA PRO A 22 -10.52 16.55 25.56
C PRO A 22 -8.98 16.42 25.51
N ALA A 23 -8.49 15.33 24.91
CA ALA A 23 -7.06 15.17 24.64
C ALA A 23 -6.61 16.21 23.59
N PRO A 24 -5.41 16.78 23.73
CA PRO A 24 -4.81 17.60 22.67
C PRO A 24 -4.69 16.76 21.40
N ARG A 25 -4.62 17.41 20.23
CA ARG A 25 -4.48 16.70 18.95
C ARG A 25 -3.05 16.83 18.42
N ILE A 26 -2.51 15.74 17.93
CA ILE A 26 -1.21 15.70 17.24
C ILE A 26 -1.50 15.66 15.75
N GLU A 27 -1.05 16.68 15.02
CA GLU A 27 -1.15 16.72 13.57
C GLU A 27 -0.11 15.77 12.96
N VAL A 28 -0.59 14.74 12.26
CA VAL A 28 0.23 13.68 11.63
C VAL A 28 0.46 13.96 10.15
N LEU A 29 -0.53 14.55 9.45
CA LEU A 29 -0.37 15.04 8.08
C LEU A 29 -0.65 16.54 8.07
N LYS A 30 0.29 17.33 7.52
CA LYS A 30 0.35 18.77 7.64
C LYS A 30 0.22 19.50 6.31
N GLY A 31 -0.86 19.21 5.57
CA GLY A 31 -1.14 19.89 4.30
C GLY A 31 -0.43 19.28 3.10
N LEU A 32 -0.48 17.96 2.96
CA LEU A 32 0.15 17.26 1.85
C LEU A 32 -0.57 17.54 0.53
N SER A 33 0.21 17.85 -0.51
CA SER A 33 -0.32 18.06 -1.87
C SER A 33 0.58 17.37 -2.87
N PHE A 34 0.02 16.44 -3.68
CA PHE A 34 0.74 15.72 -4.72
C PHE A 34 -0.24 15.13 -5.75
N ASP A 35 0.29 14.72 -6.88
CA ASP A 35 -0.44 14.05 -7.96
C ASP A 35 0.13 12.66 -8.22
N LEU A 36 -0.74 11.66 -8.37
CA LEU A 36 -0.36 10.30 -8.75
C LEU A 36 -1.02 9.96 -10.09
N PRO A 37 -0.25 9.86 -11.18
CA PRO A 37 -0.77 9.47 -12.49
C PRO A 37 -1.29 8.03 -12.51
N LYS A 38 -2.17 7.73 -13.47
CA LYS A 38 -2.63 6.35 -13.70
C LYS A 38 -1.47 5.49 -14.22
N GLY A 39 -1.37 4.26 -13.70
CA GLY A 39 -0.32 3.31 -14.10
C GLY A 39 1.04 3.55 -13.45
N ALA A 40 1.19 4.61 -12.64
CA ALA A 40 2.42 4.86 -11.90
C ALA A 40 2.54 3.96 -10.67
N ILE A 41 3.77 3.72 -10.24
CA ILE A 41 4.10 3.07 -8.96
C ILE A 41 4.74 4.13 -8.07
N LEU A 42 3.99 4.57 -7.05
CA LEU A 42 4.44 5.56 -6.07
C LEU A 42 5.06 4.87 -4.87
N GLY A 43 6.33 5.11 -4.60
CA GLY A 43 6.98 4.76 -3.34
C GLY A 43 6.70 5.84 -2.29
N ILE A 44 6.25 5.46 -1.11
CA ILE A 44 6.08 6.36 0.03
C ILE A 44 7.11 5.97 1.09
N VAL A 45 8.08 6.85 1.33
CA VAL A 45 9.22 6.61 2.22
C VAL A 45 9.35 7.68 3.30
N GLY A 46 10.15 7.42 4.32
CA GLY A 46 10.41 8.33 5.43
C GLY A 46 10.63 7.59 6.74
N GLY A 47 11.05 8.28 7.77
CA GLY A 47 11.30 7.74 9.10
C GLY A 47 10.06 7.13 9.76
N SER A 48 10.25 6.44 10.89
CA SER A 48 9.13 5.97 11.71
C SER A 48 8.32 7.16 12.21
N GLY A 49 6.98 7.06 12.17
CA GLY A 49 6.09 8.15 12.60
C GLY A 49 5.97 9.32 11.60
N SER A 50 6.58 9.27 10.41
CA SER A 50 6.48 10.36 9.42
C SER A 50 5.10 10.52 8.76
N GLY A 51 4.15 9.60 8.99
CA GLY A 51 2.78 9.68 8.46
C GLY A 51 2.49 8.78 7.25
N LYS A 52 3.42 7.92 6.81
CA LYS A 52 3.27 7.06 5.61
C LYS A 52 1.99 6.21 5.60
N SER A 53 1.80 5.38 6.62
CA SER A 53 0.62 4.51 6.72
C SER A 53 -0.67 5.31 6.93
N THR A 54 -0.59 6.49 7.59
CA THR A 54 -1.71 7.41 7.73
C THR A 54 -2.13 7.96 6.36
N LEU A 55 -1.16 8.43 5.55
CA LEU A 55 -1.40 8.89 4.19
C LEU A 55 -2.01 7.77 3.33
N GLY A 56 -1.39 6.59 3.32
CA GLY A 56 -1.91 5.46 2.56
C GLY A 56 -3.36 5.11 2.93
N ARG A 57 -3.67 5.04 4.23
CA ARG A 57 -5.03 4.76 4.71
C ARG A 57 -6.02 5.87 4.38
N ALA A 58 -5.60 7.13 4.36
CA ALA A 58 -6.42 8.24 3.90
C ALA A 58 -6.72 8.12 2.38
N MET A 59 -5.72 7.77 1.57
CA MET A 59 -5.90 7.58 0.12
C MET A 59 -6.96 6.51 -0.20
N VAL A 60 -7.03 5.42 0.57
CA VAL A 60 -8.08 4.39 0.42
C VAL A 60 -9.30 4.65 1.31
N ARG A 61 -9.40 5.83 1.92
CA ARG A 61 -10.53 6.24 2.78
C ARG A 61 -10.86 5.21 3.88
N LEU A 62 -9.82 4.60 4.46
CA LEU A 62 -9.91 3.90 5.76
C LEU A 62 -9.82 4.89 6.92
N LEU A 63 -9.25 6.07 6.66
CA LEU A 63 -9.24 7.22 7.56
C LEU A 63 -9.85 8.39 6.81
N GLU A 64 -10.72 9.13 7.48
CA GLU A 64 -11.30 10.36 6.97
C GLU A 64 -10.38 11.55 7.29
N PRO A 65 -10.02 12.40 6.31
CA PRO A 65 -9.17 13.55 6.56
C PRO A 65 -9.89 14.60 7.41
N ASP A 66 -9.12 15.32 8.26
CA ASP A 66 -9.67 16.47 9.01
C ASP A 66 -9.90 17.67 8.07
N ALA A 67 -9.04 17.85 7.05
CA ALA A 67 -9.16 18.91 6.04
C ALA A 67 -8.42 18.52 4.76
N GLY A 68 -8.62 19.30 3.68
CA GLY A 68 -8.07 19.06 2.37
C GLY A 68 -8.94 18.16 1.51
N THR A 69 -8.45 17.82 0.32
CA THR A 69 -9.23 17.02 -0.66
C THR A 69 -8.43 15.88 -1.25
N ILE A 70 -9.12 14.77 -1.46
CA ILE A 70 -8.62 13.57 -2.15
C ILE A 70 -9.53 13.30 -3.34
N TYR A 71 -9.02 13.53 -4.54
CA TYR A 71 -9.69 13.13 -5.77
C TYR A 71 -9.18 11.79 -6.24
N PHE A 72 -10.08 10.86 -6.48
CA PHE A 72 -9.82 9.57 -7.10
C PHE A 72 -10.52 9.52 -8.45
N ASP A 73 -9.76 9.50 -9.53
CA ASP A 73 -10.25 9.45 -10.91
C ASP A 73 -11.29 10.55 -11.22
N GLY A 74 -11.01 11.76 -10.70
CA GLY A 74 -11.87 12.94 -10.85
C GLY A 74 -13.03 13.06 -9.85
N MET A 75 -13.28 12.04 -9.04
CA MET A 75 -14.29 12.05 -7.98
C MET A 75 -13.65 12.49 -6.66
N ASP A 76 -14.23 13.49 -6.02
CA ASP A 76 -13.87 13.85 -4.65
C ASP A 76 -14.37 12.76 -3.70
N ILE A 77 -13.44 12.09 -3.01
CA ILE A 77 -13.73 11.04 -2.03
C ILE A 77 -13.47 11.49 -0.59
N SER A 78 -13.10 12.76 -0.35
CA SER A 78 -12.61 13.24 0.94
C SER A 78 -13.59 13.05 2.09
N HIS A 79 -14.85 13.37 1.86
CA HIS A 79 -15.91 13.33 2.89
C HIS A 79 -17.17 12.61 2.41
N VAL A 80 -17.04 11.77 1.38
CA VAL A 80 -18.14 10.93 0.89
C VAL A 80 -18.55 9.94 1.99
N ASP A 81 -19.85 9.79 2.23
CA ASP A 81 -20.36 8.84 3.21
C ASP A 81 -20.04 7.38 2.82
N GLU A 82 -20.03 6.48 3.81
CA GLU A 82 -19.61 5.09 3.59
C GLU A 82 -20.56 4.34 2.63
N MET A 83 -21.83 4.71 2.55
CA MET A 83 -22.81 4.07 1.64
C MET A 83 -22.45 4.39 0.18
N GLN A 84 -22.12 5.64 -0.11
CA GLN A 84 -21.66 6.08 -1.43
C GLN A 84 -20.28 5.51 -1.74
N LEU A 85 -19.35 5.56 -0.78
CA LEU A 85 -17.99 5.06 -0.91
C LEU A 85 -17.95 3.54 -1.17
N ARG A 86 -18.85 2.78 -0.57
CA ARG A 86 -18.97 1.32 -0.74
C ARG A 86 -19.11 0.91 -2.21
N ARG A 87 -19.78 1.72 -3.03
CA ARG A 87 -19.94 1.46 -4.47
C ARG A 87 -18.61 1.52 -5.21
N HIS A 88 -17.63 2.23 -4.67
CA HIS A 88 -16.31 2.45 -5.27
C HIS A 88 -15.19 1.63 -4.60
N ARG A 89 -15.45 1.00 -3.42
CA ARG A 89 -14.47 0.23 -2.66
C ARG A 89 -13.77 -0.86 -3.47
N HIS A 90 -14.43 -1.44 -4.48
CA HIS A 90 -13.81 -2.43 -5.37
C HIS A 90 -12.72 -1.83 -6.26
N ARG A 91 -12.73 -0.51 -6.52
CA ARG A 91 -11.78 0.18 -7.39
C ARG A 91 -10.45 0.49 -6.71
N PHE A 92 -10.42 0.60 -5.38
CA PHE A 92 -9.21 0.82 -4.60
C PHE A 92 -9.12 -0.18 -3.46
N GLN A 93 -8.02 -0.90 -3.44
CA GLN A 93 -7.80 -2.02 -2.51
C GLN A 93 -6.55 -1.79 -1.68
N MET A 94 -6.47 -2.47 -0.54
CA MET A 94 -5.29 -2.45 0.32
C MET A 94 -4.77 -3.88 0.54
N ILE A 95 -3.46 -4.04 0.43
CA ILE A 95 -2.73 -5.22 0.88
C ILE A 95 -2.06 -4.84 2.20
N PHE A 96 -2.40 -5.55 3.26
CA PHE A 96 -1.94 -5.26 4.61
C PHE A 96 -0.56 -5.85 4.87
N GLN A 97 0.19 -5.22 5.78
CA GLN A 97 1.54 -5.60 6.20
C GLN A 97 1.60 -7.06 6.70
N ASP A 98 0.67 -7.46 7.56
CA ASP A 98 0.62 -8.81 8.10
C ASP A 98 -0.47 -9.64 7.41
N PRO A 99 -0.08 -10.61 6.56
CA PRO A 99 -1.05 -11.51 5.93
C PRO A 99 -1.77 -12.40 6.94
N MET A 100 -1.19 -12.68 8.12
CA MET A 100 -1.83 -13.51 9.14
C MET A 100 -3.04 -12.81 9.76
N SER A 101 -2.89 -11.54 10.12
CA SER A 101 -4.00 -10.76 10.70
C SER A 101 -5.07 -10.41 9.67
N SER A 102 -4.69 -10.32 8.38
CA SER A 102 -5.60 -9.96 7.29
C SER A 102 -6.39 -11.12 6.71
N LEU A 103 -5.96 -12.36 6.92
CA LEU A 103 -6.62 -13.58 6.44
C LEU A 103 -7.28 -14.32 7.60
N ASN A 104 -8.62 -14.39 7.63
CA ASN A 104 -9.31 -15.14 8.66
C ASN A 104 -8.89 -16.63 8.63
N PRO A 105 -8.22 -17.15 9.68
CA PRO A 105 -7.64 -18.49 9.68
C PRO A 105 -8.71 -19.61 9.65
N ARG A 106 -9.97 -19.29 9.93
CA ARG A 106 -11.09 -20.23 9.90
C ARG A 106 -11.70 -20.41 8.51
N HIS A 107 -11.27 -19.60 7.53
CA HIS A 107 -11.79 -19.66 6.16
C HIS A 107 -10.73 -20.22 5.20
N LYS A 108 -11.18 -21.05 4.26
CA LYS A 108 -10.36 -21.53 3.16
C LYS A 108 -10.00 -20.38 2.22
N VAL A 109 -8.86 -20.50 1.56
CA VAL A 109 -8.34 -19.51 0.60
C VAL A 109 -9.39 -19.11 -0.45
N GLY A 110 -10.08 -20.11 -1.03
CA GLY A 110 -11.14 -19.84 -2.00
C GLY A 110 -12.26 -18.94 -1.45
N ARG A 111 -12.66 -19.13 -0.18
CA ARG A 111 -13.64 -18.27 0.47
C ARG A 111 -13.08 -16.86 0.74
N LEU A 112 -11.82 -16.76 1.14
CA LEU A 112 -11.17 -15.47 1.43
C LEU A 112 -11.12 -14.57 0.18
N ILE A 113 -10.84 -15.15 -0.98
CA ILE A 113 -10.80 -14.42 -2.25
C ILE A 113 -12.21 -14.18 -2.81
N ALA A 114 -13.13 -15.15 -2.66
CA ALA A 114 -14.49 -15.02 -3.20
C ALA A 114 -15.40 -14.08 -2.38
N SER A 115 -15.12 -13.87 -1.08
CA SER A 115 -15.98 -13.04 -0.22
C SER A 115 -16.12 -11.59 -0.71
N PRO A 116 -15.05 -10.86 -1.02
CA PRO A 116 -15.18 -9.50 -1.54
C PRO A 116 -15.86 -9.46 -2.92
N LEU A 117 -15.67 -10.48 -3.77
CA LEU A 117 -16.36 -10.58 -5.05
C LEU A 117 -17.89 -10.67 -4.87
N LYS A 118 -18.33 -11.50 -3.90
CA LYS A 118 -19.75 -11.62 -3.57
C LYS A 118 -20.33 -10.35 -2.95
N LEU A 119 -19.54 -9.66 -2.11
CA LEU A 119 -19.95 -8.41 -1.48
C LEU A 119 -20.24 -7.30 -2.49
N HIS A 120 -19.53 -7.31 -3.63
CA HIS A 120 -19.66 -6.34 -4.71
C HIS A 120 -20.43 -6.89 -5.93
N ASP A 121 -21.17 -7.98 -5.76
CA ASP A 121 -22.00 -8.61 -6.80
C ASP A 121 -21.25 -8.92 -8.10
N ILE A 122 -19.95 -9.23 -8.00
CA ILE A 122 -19.12 -9.57 -9.16
C ILE A 122 -19.53 -10.93 -9.69
N ALA A 123 -19.86 -10.97 -10.98
CA ALA A 123 -20.28 -12.19 -11.64
C ALA A 123 -19.18 -13.28 -11.63
N LYS A 124 -19.61 -14.54 -11.53
CA LYS A 124 -18.74 -15.74 -11.58
C LYS A 124 -17.59 -15.71 -10.56
N PRO A 125 -17.88 -15.53 -9.24
CA PRO A 125 -16.85 -15.35 -8.22
C PRO A 125 -15.85 -16.52 -8.14
N HIS A 126 -16.28 -17.76 -8.41
CA HIS A 126 -15.39 -18.93 -8.44
C HIS A 126 -14.38 -18.87 -9.58
N LYS A 127 -14.80 -18.49 -10.79
CA LYS A 127 -13.89 -18.31 -11.93
C LYS A 127 -12.88 -17.23 -11.64
N ARG A 128 -13.34 -16.09 -11.12
CA ARG A 128 -12.46 -14.96 -10.72
C ARG A 128 -11.45 -15.36 -9.64
N THR A 129 -11.87 -16.19 -8.67
CA THR A 129 -10.96 -16.70 -7.64
C THR A 129 -9.85 -17.54 -8.25
N SER A 130 -10.18 -18.42 -9.22
CA SER A 130 -9.19 -19.26 -9.92
C SER A 130 -8.22 -18.41 -10.72
N GLU A 131 -8.73 -17.45 -11.51
CA GLU A 131 -7.93 -16.49 -12.27
C GLU A 131 -6.97 -15.71 -11.37
N ALA A 132 -7.45 -15.21 -10.21
CA ALA A 132 -6.63 -14.45 -9.28
C ALA A 132 -5.50 -15.30 -8.66
N LEU A 133 -5.76 -16.59 -8.36
CA LEU A 133 -4.72 -17.51 -7.87
C LEU A 133 -3.67 -17.77 -8.96
N GLU A 134 -4.08 -18.00 -10.18
CA GLU A 134 -3.18 -18.20 -11.32
C GLU A 134 -2.27 -16.99 -11.55
N MET A 135 -2.84 -15.78 -11.53
CA MET A 135 -2.09 -14.53 -11.68
C MET A 135 -1.00 -14.33 -10.61
N VAL A 136 -1.19 -14.86 -9.41
CA VAL A 136 -0.17 -14.80 -8.34
C VAL A 136 0.73 -16.06 -8.31
N GLY A 137 0.62 -16.94 -9.30
CA GLY A 137 1.43 -18.16 -9.40
C GLY A 137 1.10 -19.22 -8.35
N LEU A 138 -0.15 -19.27 -7.87
CA LEU A 138 -0.60 -20.30 -6.94
C LEU A 138 -1.50 -21.33 -7.65
N PRO A 139 -1.25 -22.64 -7.45
CA PRO A 139 -2.07 -23.70 -8.04
C PRO A 139 -3.53 -23.63 -7.58
N HIS A 140 -4.45 -24.06 -8.45
CA HIS A 140 -5.90 -24.11 -8.14
C HIS A 140 -6.23 -24.92 -6.88
N SER A 141 -5.42 -25.94 -6.55
CA SER A 141 -5.57 -26.75 -5.33
C SER A 141 -5.54 -25.94 -4.04
N PHE A 142 -4.96 -24.71 -4.08
CA PHE A 142 -4.92 -23.80 -2.93
C PHE A 142 -6.32 -23.31 -2.49
N ILE A 143 -7.31 -23.35 -3.35
CA ILE A 143 -8.70 -22.99 -3.02
C ILE A 143 -9.20 -23.75 -1.77
N ALA A 144 -8.81 -25.01 -1.62
CA ALA A 144 -9.24 -25.87 -0.51
C ALA A 144 -8.41 -25.73 0.77
N ARG A 145 -7.24 -25.08 0.71
CA ARG A 145 -6.33 -24.93 1.84
C ARG A 145 -6.77 -23.81 2.79
N PHE A 146 -6.28 -23.90 4.02
CA PHE A 146 -6.42 -22.85 5.04
C PHE A 146 -5.13 -22.01 5.11
N PRO A 147 -5.17 -20.75 5.61
CA PRO A 147 -3.98 -19.89 5.74
C PRO A 147 -2.84 -20.52 6.55
N HIS A 148 -3.12 -21.29 7.59
CA HIS A 148 -2.09 -21.93 8.42
C HIS A 148 -1.34 -23.07 7.71
N GLU A 149 -1.86 -23.59 6.59
CA GLU A 149 -1.21 -24.61 5.77
C GLU A 149 -0.25 -23.99 4.72
N LEU A 150 -0.07 -22.66 4.72
CA LEU A 150 0.70 -21.92 3.72
C LEU A 150 1.98 -21.33 4.32
N SER A 151 3.05 -21.24 3.50
CA SER A 151 4.24 -20.46 3.85
C SER A 151 3.93 -18.95 3.91
N GLY A 152 4.83 -18.15 4.50
CA GLY A 152 4.70 -16.69 4.56
C GLY A 152 4.47 -16.05 3.20
N GLY A 153 5.34 -16.37 2.22
CA GLY A 153 5.22 -15.87 0.85
C GLY A 153 3.96 -16.35 0.13
N GLN A 154 3.49 -17.58 0.40
CA GLN A 154 2.22 -18.07 -0.15
C GLN A 154 1.03 -17.33 0.44
N ARG A 155 1.01 -17.04 1.75
CA ARG A 155 -0.03 -16.21 2.39
C ARG A 155 -0.05 -14.80 1.80
N GLN A 156 1.14 -14.21 1.59
CA GLN A 156 1.24 -12.89 0.96
C GLN A 156 0.63 -12.89 -0.44
N ARG A 157 0.94 -13.91 -1.25
CA ARG A 157 0.33 -14.07 -2.59
C ARG A 157 -1.18 -14.25 -2.54
N VAL A 158 -1.73 -14.93 -1.53
CA VAL A 158 -3.19 -15.01 -1.30
C VAL A 158 -3.78 -13.64 -0.97
N GLY A 159 -3.10 -12.82 -0.16
CA GLY A 159 -3.49 -11.44 0.12
C GLY A 159 -3.53 -10.58 -1.14
N ILE A 160 -2.51 -10.72 -2.00
CA ILE A 160 -2.46 -10.05 -3.31
C ILE A 160 -3.60 -10.56 -4.21
N ALA A 161 -3.81 -11.89 -4.31
CA ALA A 161 -4.88 -12.48 -5.10
C ALA A 161 -6.27 -11.95 -4.69
N ARG A 162 -6.51 -11.81 -3.38
CA ARG A 162 -7.75 -11.23 -2.85
C ARG A 162 -7.96 -9.80 -3.32
N ALA A 163 -6.91 -8.97 -3.31
CA ALA A 163 -6.99 -7.58 -3.74
C ALA A 163 -7.24 -7.47 -5.25
N ILE A 164 -6.48 -8.22 -6.08
CA ILE A 164 -6.59 -8.13 -7.56
C ILE A 164 -7.84 -8.81 -8.13
N ALA A 165 -8.46 -9.74 -7.39
CA ALA A 165 -9.69 -10.43 -7.83
C ALA A 165 -10.82 -9.45 -8.17
N LEU A 166 -10.89 -8.31 -7.51
CA LEU A 166 -11.84 -7.23 -7.78
C LEU A 166 -11.51 -6.42 -9.04
N ARG A 167 -10.32 -6.60 -9.64
CA ARG A 167 -9.74 -5.76 -10.72
C ARG A 167 -9.75 -4.28 -10.34
N PRO A 168 -9.08 -3.90 -9.26
CA PRO A 168 -9.04 -2.52 -8.83
C PRO A 168 -8.27 -1.64 -9.82
N ASP A 169 -8.54 -0.34 -9.78
CA ASP A 169 -7.75 0.66 -10.49
C ASP A 169 -6.50 1.06 -9.69
N PHE A 170 -6.59 0.93 -8.36
CA PHE A 170 -5.54 1.33 -7.41
C PHE A 170 -5.34 0.29 -6.31
N ILE A 171 -4.08 0.06 -5.95
CA ILE A 171 -3.70 -0.77 -4.80
C ILE A 171 -2.77 0.03 -3.89
N LEU A 172 -3.05 0.03 -2.59
CA LEU A 172 -2.12 0.41 -1.54
C LEU A 172 -1.46 -0.85 -0.98
N ALA A 173 -0.14 -0.91 -1.03
CA ALA A 173 0.68 -1.96 -0.42
C ALA A 173 1.45 -1.36 0.77
N ASP A 174 1.05 -1.68 2.00
CA ASP A 174 1.64 -1.13 3.22
C ASP A 174 2.59 -2.16 3.84
N GLU A 175 3.90 -1.96 3.69
CA GLU A 175 5.01 -2.78 4.22
C GLU A 175 4.88 -4.30 3.96
N ILE A 176 4.35 -4.68 2.82
CA ILE A 176 3.92 -6.05 2.52
C ILE A 176 5.05 -7.06 2.31
N VAL A 177 6.28 -6.63 2.23
CA VAL A 177 7.46 -7.50 2.09
C VAL A 177 8.31 -7.56 3.36
N SER A 178 7.95 -6.78 4.39
CA SER A 178 8.62 -6.82 5.69
C SER A 178 8.46 -8.20 6.33
N GLY A 179 9.56 -8.77 6.83
CA GLY A 179 9.54 -10.10 7.44
C GLY A 179 9.53 -11.28 6.47
N LEU A 180 9.64 -11.06 5.16
CA LEU A 180 9.91 -12.10 4.18
C LEU A 180 11.44 -12.27 4.02
N ASP A 181 11.87 -13.49 3.72
CA ASP A 181 13.24 -13.72 3.27
C ASP A 181 13.52 -13.03 1.92
N VAL A 182 14.79 -12.77 1.61
CA VAL A 182 15.22 -12.00 0.42
C VAL A 182 14.67 -12.60 -0.88
N SER A 183 14.65 -13.93 -0.99
CA SER A 183 14.14 -14.62 -2.18
C SER A 183 12.63 -14.43 -2.36
N SER A 184 11.87 -14.62 -1.27
CA SER A 184 10.42 -14.41 -1.24
C SER A 184 10.06 -12.94 -1.51
N GLN A 185 10.83 -12.00 -0.94
CA GLN A 185 10.67 -10.57 -1.18
C GLN A 185 10.85 -10.24 -2.67
N ALA A 186 11.94 -10.71 -3.30
CA ALA A 186 12.18 -10.48 -4.73
C ALA A 186 11.06 -11.03 -5.62
N GLN A 187 10.53 -12.22 -5.28
CA GLN A 187 9.41 -12.82 -6.01
C GLN A 187 8.13 -12.00 -5.90
N VAL A 188 7.79 -11.47 -4.71
CA VAL A 188 6.60 -10.64 -4.48
C VAL A 188 6.74 -9.31 -5.22
N LEU A 189 7.91 -8.67 -5.22
CA LEU A 189 8.15 -7.43 -5.94
C LEU A 189 8.02 -7.61 -7.46
N ASN A 190 8.61 -8.66 -8.01
CA ASN A 190 8.48 -8.99 -9.43
C ASN A 190 7.01 -9.26 -9.81
N LEU A 191 6.28 -10.00 -8.96
CA LEU A 191 4.85 -10.24 -9.13
C LEU A 191 4.07 -8.93 -9.18
N LEU A 192 4.28 -8.01 -8.23
CA LEU A 192 3.59 -6.72 -8.22
C LEU A 192 3.90 -5.89 -9.46
N GLY A 193 5.17 -5.80 -9.87
CA GLY A 193 5.57 -5.09 -11.08
C GLY A 193 4.90 -5.66 -12.35
N ASN A 194 4.76 -6.98 -12.44
CA ASN A 194 4.04 -7.63 -13.54
C ASN A 194 2.55 -7.30 -13.50
N LEU A 195 1.91 -7.44 -12.34
CA LEU A 195 0.48 -7.15 -12.16
C LEU A 195 0.14 -5.69 -12.50
N VAL A 196 0.99 -4.73 -12.12
CA VAL A 196 0.81 -3.32 -12.50
C VAL A 196 0.79 -3.16 -14.01
N ARG A 197 1.73 -3.80 -14.73
CA ARG A 197 1.81 -3.71 -16.19
C ARG A 197 0.66 -4.43 -16.89
N GLU A 198 0.35 -5.65 -16.46
CA GLU A 198 -0.66 -6.51 -17.12
C GLU A 198 -2.09 -6.02 -16.89
N LEU A 199 -2.38 -5.48 -15.70
CA LEU A 199 -3.72 -5.01 -15.32
C LEU A 199 -3.90 -3.50 -15.49
N GLY A 200 -2.84 -2.77 -15.83
CA GLY A 200 -2.88 -1.29 -15.88
C GLY A 200 -3.17 -0.64 -14.52
N LEU A 201 -2.72 -1.28 -13.44
CA LEU A 201 -2.94 -0.81 -12.07
C LEU A 201 -2.11 0.44 -11.76
N THR A 202 -2.59 1.22 -10.82
CA THR A 202 -1.79 2.24 -10.12
C THR A 202 -1.47 1.68 -8.72
N LEU A 203 -0.24 1.81 -8.28
CA LEU A 203 0.22 1.24 -7.01
C LEU A 203 0.84 2.33 -6.13
N ALA A 204 0.43 2.41 -4.86
CA ALA A 204 1.20 3.07 -3.82
C ALA A 204 1.85 2.00 -2.95
N PHE A 205 3.16 2.08 -2.80
CA PHE A 205 3.97 1.12 -2.07
C PHE A 205 4.68 1.80 -0.91
N ILE A 206 4.33 1.44 0.32
CA ILE A 206 4.97 1.93 1.53
C ILE A 206 6.05 0.94 1.94
N SER A 207 7.26 1.42 2.13
CA SER A 207 8.38 0.63 2.64
C SER A 207 9.36 1.51 3.41
N HIS A 208 10.03 0.92 4.40
CA HIS A 208 11.23 1.48 5.03
C HIS A 208 12.51 1.03 4.31
N ASP A 209 12.43 0.04 3.43
CA ASP A 209 13.55 -0.43 2.61
C ASP A 209 13.59 0.33 1.28
N LEU A 210 14.56 1.24 1.18
CA LEU A 210 14.76 2.09 0.02
C LEU A 210 15.27 1.33 -1.22
N SER A 211 15.93 0.17 -1.03
CA SER A 211 16.36 -0.69 -2.13
C SER A 211 15.16 -1.25 -2.89
N VAL A 212 14.11 -1.60 -2.16
CA VAL A 212 12.82 -2.04 -2.71
C VAL A 212 12.16 -0.93 -3.51
N ILE A 213 12.14 0.29 -2.95
CA ILE A 213 11.56 1.47 -3.62
C ILE A 213 12.30 1.76 -4.93
N ARG A 214 13.63 1.79 -4.91
CA ARG A 214 14.46 2.01 -6.11
C ARG A 214 14.17 0.99 -7.21
N ARG A 215 13.91 -0.26 -6.84
CA ARG A 215 13.67 -1.36 -7.78
C ARG A 215 12.26 -1.36 -8.38
N LEU A 216 11.24 -1.01 -7.58
CA LEU A 216 9.83 -1.20 -7.95
C LEU A 216 9.17 0.10 -8.41
N CYS A 217 9.48 1.24 -7.78
CA CYS A 217 8.71 2.46 -7.92
C CYS A 217 9.21 3.33 -9.07
N THR A 218 8.28 4.02 -9.74
CA THR A 218 8.59 5.01 -10.78
C THR A 218 8.70 6.42 -10.20
N HIS A 219 7.95 6.70 -9.12
CA HIS A 219 7.92 7.97 -8.42
C HIS A 219 8.10 7.74 -6.93
N VAL A 220 8.67 8.69 -6.22
CA VAL A 220 8.88 8.64 -4.77
C VAL A 220 8.35 9.89 -4.10
N LEU A 221 7.70 9.69 -2.97
CA LEU A 221 7.27 10.71 -2.03
C LEU A 221 8.01 10.50 -0.71
N VAL A 222 8.87 11.42 -0.35
CA VAL A 222 9.63 11.39 0.91
C VAL A 222 8.88 12.18 1.96
N LEU A 223 8.41 11.50 3.01
CA LEU A 223 7.69 12.12 4.12
C LEU A 223 8.61 12.33 5.32
N ASN A 224 8.58 13.54 5.87
CA ASN A 224 9.27 13.91 7.11
C ASN A 224 8.32 14.67 8.02
N HIS A 225 8.09 14.16 9.25
CA HIS A 225 7.24 14.81 10.27
C HIS A 225 5.87 15.30 9.77
N GLY A 226 5.24 14.54 8.87
CA GLY A 226 3.91 14.84 8.33
C GLY A 226 3.90 15.81 7.14
N GLU A 227 5.06 16.15 6.60
CA GLU A 227 5.23 17.02 5.43
C GLU A 227 5.93 16.28 4.30
N ILE A 228 5.74 16.72 3.06
CA ILE A 228 6.51 16.23 1.91
C ILE A 228 7.86 16.94 1.93
N ALA A 229 8.93 16.19 2.24
CA ALA A 229 10.28 16.70 2.20
C ALA A 229 10.79 16.80 0.75
N GLU A 230 10.46 15.79 -0.07
CA GLU A 230 10.84 15.74 -1.47
C GLU A 230 9.92 14.81 -2.24
N GLU A 231 9.65 15.12 -3.52
CA GLU A 231 8.91 14.24 -4.43
C GLU A 231 9.51 14.28 -5.83
N GLY A 232 9.42 13.19 -6.57
CA GLY A 232 9.90 13.16 -7.95
C GLY A 232 10.03 11.76 -8.53
N ASP A 233 10.67 11.71 -9.69
CA ASP A 233 11.09 10.46 -10.32
C ASP A 233 12.08 9.71 -9.44
N THR A 234 11.91 8.39 -9.34
CA THR A 234 12.74 7.56 -8.45
C THR A 234 14.22 7.65 -8.80
N SER A 235 14.58 7.54 -10.08
CA SER A 235 15.98 7.57 -10.51
C SER A 235 16.61 8.93 -10.18
N ALA A 236 15.91 10.02 -10.51
CA ALA A 236 16.39 11.37 -10.25
C ALA A 236 16.62 11.64 -8.76
N LEU A 237 15.68 11.21 -7.90
CA LEU A 237 15.77 11.42 -6.46
C LEU A 237 16.89 10.57 -5.82
N PHE A 238 17.08 9.34 -6.27
CA PHE A 238 18.14 8.47 -5.75
C PHE A 238 19.54 8.90 -6.20
N ASP A 239 19.66 9.43 -7.42
CA ASP A 239 20.95 9.84 -7.98
C ASP A 239 21.36 11.25 -7.52
N ASN A 240 20.39 12.16 -7.27
CA ASN A 240 20.64 13.54 -6.87
C ASN A 240 19.58 14.11 -5.92
N PRO A 241 19.53 13.64 -4.66
CA PRO A 241 18.55 14.11 -3.67
C PRO A 241 18.76 15.60 -3.35
N GLN A 242 17.68 16.38 -3.43
CA GLN A 242 17.73 17.83 -3.29
C GLN A 242 17.70 18.29 -1.84
N THR A 243 17.01 17.56 -0.96
CA THR A 243 16.87 17.95 0.45
C THR A 243 17.94 17.31 1.35
N ALA A 244 18.25 17.95 2.47
CA ALA A 244 19.17 17.39 3.46
C ALA A 244 18.62 16.08 4.04
N TYR A 245 17.30 16.03 4.28
CA TYR A 245 16.64 14.83 4.82
C TYR A 245 16.67 13.66 3.85
N SER A 246 16.44 13.88 2.56
CA SER A 246 16.54 12.82 1.55
C SER A 246 17.97 12.27 1.44
N ARG A 247 18.98 13.16 1.51
CA ARG A 247 20.39 12.74 1.54
C ARG A 247 20.71 11.87 2.76
N GLU A 248 20.27 12.29 3.94
CA GLU A 248 20.43 11.52 5.18
C GLU A 248 19.74 10.15 5.07
N LEU A 249 18.48 10.13 4.62
CA LEU A 249 17.70 8.90 4.45
C LEU A 249 18.37 7.93 3.48
N LEU A 250 18.88 8.42 2.35
CA LEU A 250 19.56 7.59 1.34
C LEU A 250 20.94 7.14 1.79
N SER A 251 21.66 7.94 2.58
CA SER A 251 22.97 7.56 3.12
C SER A 251 22.89 6.42 4.15
N ALA A 252 21.72 6.20 4.74
CA ALA A 252 21.49 5.09 5.66
C ALA A 252 21.27 3.73 4.94
N ILE A 253 21.21 3.70 3.61
CA ILE A 253 21.18 2.46 2.84
C ILE A 253 22.57 1.82 2.94
N PRO A 254 22.69 0.56 3.44
CA PRO A 254 23.95 -0.16 3.36
C PRO A 254 24.38 -0.25 1.89
N LEU A 255 25.55 0.30 1.56
CA LEU A 255 26.12 0.06 0.23
C LEU A 255 26.31 -1.45 0.08
N PRO A 256 25.95 -2.04 -1.07
CA PRO A 256 26.30 -3.43 -1.33
C PRO A 256 27.82 -3.52 -1.21
N ASP A 257 28.29 -4.48 -0.38
CA ASP A 257 29.72 -4.75 -0.22
C ASP A 257 30.27 -5.08 -1.62
N PRO A 258 31.21 -4.26 -2.18
CA PRO A 258 31.76 -4.51 -3.51
C PRO A 258 32.50 -5.85 -3.61
N ASN A 259 32.77 -6.52 -2.49
CA ASN A 259 33.44 -7.82 -2.41
C ASN A 259 32.45 -9.00 -2.24
N GLN A 260 31.15 -8.77 -2.13
CA GLN A 260 30.16 -9.84 -2.13
C GLN A 260 29.66 -10.09 -3.56
N GLU A 261 30.13 -11.18 -4.17
CA GLU A 261 29.51 -11.71 -5.38
C GLU A 261 28.08 -12.15 -5.07
N TRP A 262 27.14 -11.55 -5.76
CA TRP A 262 25.70 -11.91 -5.67
C TRP A 262 25.51 -13.23 -6.41
N SER A 263 25.42 -14.33 -5.67
CA SER A 263 25.03 -15.65 -6.16
C SER A 263 23.50 -15.77 -6.36
#